data_d2c3bab9bac77c3ce74628a816aa5b32
#
_entry.id   d2c3bab9bac77c3ce74628a816aa5b32
#
_cell.length_a   1.000
_cell.length_b   1.000
_cell.length_c   1.000
_cell.angle_alpha   90.00
_cell.angle_beta   90.00
_cell.angle_gamma   90.00
#
_symmetry.space_group_name_H-M   'P 1'
#
loop_
_entity.id
_entity.type
_entity.pdbx_description
1 polymer ?
#
loop_
_entity_poly.entity_id
_entity_poly.type
_entity_poly.pdbx_seq_one_letter_code
_entity_poly.pdbx_strand_id
1 'polypeptide(L)'
;GGRFCDAMAASGKMKVLAVDYRLAPEHPFPKGLDDCVDAIEYAVRNSNRLNIDPAHISVGGDSSGGNLAIASALSDRCVGMIESLVLFYPVTKAFADNSLSWKKYGEGYGLDAEIMDVFNRAYAGDVDPYDERISVGMCDSKMLERIPRTLLVAAGRDILCDQGKEFAAKVGSRIMRIEFPDAVHLFITVPGQDKAFGESVSLATDFILNR
;
A
#
# COMPACT_ATOMS: atom_id res chain seq x y z
N GLY A 1 5.42 1.78 9.80
CA GLY A 1 3.99 1.73 10.07
C GLY A 1 3.50 1.97 11.50
N GLY A 2 4.26 1.69 12.60
CA GLY A 2 3.73 1.74 13.97
C GLY A 2 3.05 3.05 14.34
N ARG A 3 3.71 4.19 14.12
CA ARG A 3 3.16 5.53 14.42
C ARG A 3 1.78 5.76 13.79
N PHE A 4 1.59 5.36 12.54
CA PHE A 4 0.30 5.52 11.86
C PHE A 4 -0.75 4.54 12.42
N CYS A 5 -0.39 3.28 12.65
CA CYS A 5 -1.27 2.29 13.28
C CYS A 5 -1.74 2.75 14.67
N ASP A 6 -0.82 3.29 15.48
CA ASP A 6 -1.15 3.83 16.80
C ASP A 6 -2.13 5.01 16.72
N ALA A 7 -1.91 5.93 15.77
CA ALA A 7 -2.82 7.07 15.55
C ALA A 7 -4.21 6.62 15.08
N MET A 8 -4.30 5.65 14.19
CA MET A 8 -5.57 5.08 13.74
C MET A 8 -6.31 4.38 14.89
N ALA A 9 -5.62 3.57 15.68
CA ALA A 9 -6.19 2.89 16.86
C ALA A 9 -6.63 3.88 17.93
N ALA A 10 -5.86 4.96 18.16
CA ALA A 10 -6.17 6.00 19.14
C ALA A 10 -7.45 6.78 18.80
N SER A 11 -7.93 6.75 17.56
CA SER A 11 -9.24 7.30 17.20
C SER A 11 -10.40 6.64 17.95
N GLY A 12 -10.18 5.42 18.48
CA GLY A 12 -11.19 4.63 19.20
C GLY A 12 -12.32 4.08 18.35
N LYS A 13 -12.27 4.30 17.02
CA LYS A 13 -13.35 3.93 16.09
C LYS A 13 -13.10 2.63 15.34
N MET A 14 -11.89 2.09 15.41
CA MET A 14 -11.48 0.87 14.73
C MET A 14 -10.43 0.10 15.53
N LYS A 15 -10.30 -1.19 15.25
CA LYS A 15 -9.18 -2.01 15.69
C LYS A 15 -8.16 -2.07 14.57
N VAL A 16 -6.88 -2.05 14.93
CA VAL A 16 -5.77 -2.13 13.99
C VAL A 16 -4.96 -3.40 14.27
N LEU A 17 -4.81 -4.22 13.25
CA LEU A 17 -3.92 -5.37 13.23
C LEU A 17 -2.69 -5.01 12.37
N ALA A 18 -1.54 -4.81 12.99
CA ALA A 18 -0.29 -4.61 12.28
C ALA A 18 0.34 -5.96 11.95
N VAL A 19 0.64 -6.18 10.67
CA VAL A 19 1.24 -7.43 10.19
C VAL A 19 2.75 -7.26 10.11
N ASP A 20 3.48 -8.09 10.86
CA ASP A 20 4.93 -8.19 10.80
C ASP A 20 5.31 -9.30 9.82
N TYR A 21 5.19 -8.98 8.53
CA TYR A 21 5.44 -9.94 7.45
C TYR A 21 6.94 -10.17 7.23
N ARG A 22 7.28 -11.36 6.72
CA ARG A 22 8.67 -11.74 6.41
C ARG A 22 9.25 -10.84 5.32
N LEU A 23 10.51 -10.45 5.53
CA LEU A 23 11.22 -9.50 4.69
C LEU A 23 12.24 -10.17 3.76
N ALA A 24 12.43 -9.58 2.60
CA ALA A 24 13.55 -9.86 1.71
C ALA A 24 14.84 -9.17 2.27
N PRO A 25 16.04 -9.68 1.95
CA PRO A 25 16.33 -10.81 1.05
C PRO A 25 16.15 -12.21 1.65
N GLU A 26 16.01 -12.35 2.99
CA GLU A 26 15.90 -13.66 3.64
C GLU A 26 14.64 -14.41 3.20
N HIS A 27 13.58 -13.68 2.93
CA HIS A 27 12.29 -14.20 2.52
C HIS A 27 11.73 -13.41 1.32
N PRO A 28 12.23 -13.64 0.10
CA PRO A 28 11.76 -12.96 -1.09
C PRO A 28 10.31 -13.34 -1.42
N PHE A 29 9.74 -12.71 -2.46
CA PHE A 29 8.43 -13.05 -2.99
C PHE A 29 8.27 -14.58 -3.17
N PRO A 30 7.13 -15.18 -2.78
CA PRO A 30 5.90 -14.52 -2.31
C PRO A 30 5.72 -14.44 -0.78
N LYS A 31 6.77 -14.66 0.03
CA LYS A 31 6.65 -14.90 1.47
C LYS A 31 5.93 -13.78 2.24
N GLY A 32 6.29 -12.52 1.99
CA GLY A 32 5.61 -11.39 2.62
C GLY A 32 4.14 -11.26 2.18
N LEU A 33 3.84 -11.56 0.92
CA LEU A 33 2.47 -11.58 0.41
C LEU A 33 1.64 -12.69 1.06
N ASP A 34 2.20 -13.91 1.18
CA ASP A 34 1.55 -15.02 1.86
C ASP A 34 1.17 -14.66 3.30
N ASP A 35 2.09 -14.03 4.04
CA ASP A 35 1.85 -13.60 5.43
C ASP A 35 0.72 -12.57 5.52
N CYS A 36 0.65 -11.61 4.59
CA CYS A 36 -0.42 -10.62 4.54
C CYS A 36 -1.78 -11.27 4.24
N VAL A 37 -1.82 -12.18 3.28
CA VAL A 37 -3.04 -12.94 2.93
C VAL A 37 -3.49 -13.80 4.11
N ASP A 38 -2.56 -14.51 4.77
CA ASP A 38 -2.86 -15.32 5.96
C ASP A 38 -3.42 -14.47 7.11
N ALA A 39 -2.90 -13.25 7.30
CA ALA A 39 -3.38 -12.32 8.31
C ALA A 39 -4.82 -11.84 8.04
N ILE A 40 -5.15 -11.56 6.76
CA ILE A 40 -6.51 -11.19 6.35
C ILE A 40 -7.49 -12.34 6.59
N GLU A 41 -7.16 -13.55 6.12
CA GLU A 41 -7.96 -14.74 6.38
C GLU A 41 -8.14 -15.01 7.87
N TYR A 42 -7.06 -14.85 8.65
CA TYR A 42 -7.12 -14.99 10.10
C TYR A 42 -8.11 -14.00 10.73
N ALA A 43 -8.08 -12.73 10.32
CA ALA A 43 -8.99 -11.71 10.83
C ALA A 43 -10.45 -12.07 10.52
N VAL A 44 -10.75 -12.50 9.30
CA VAL A 44 -12.10 -12.93 8.90
C VAL A 44 -12.56 -14.14 9.72
N ARG A 45 -11.75 -15.20 9.77
CA ARG A 45 -12.10 -16.47 10.47
C ARG A 45 -12.23 -16.29 11.99
N ASN A 46 -11.53 -15.34 12.57
CA ASN A 46 -11.53 -15.08 14.01
C ASN A 46 -12.31 -13.82 14.40
N SER A 47 -13.18 -13.31 13.53
CA SER A 47 -13.90 -12.05 13.71
C SER A 47 -14.65 -11.96 15.03
N ASN A 48 -15.31 -13.03 15.45
CA ASN A 48 -15.98 -13.10 16.76
C ASN A 48 -15.01 -12.94 17.93
N ARG A 49 -13.86 -13.64 17.91
CA ARG A 49 -12.83 -13.55 18.96
C ARG A 49 -12.19 -12.17 18.99
N LEU A 50 -12.00 -11.58 17.83
CA LEU A 50 -11.44 -10.23 17.68
C LEU A 50 -12.48 -9.14 17.96
N ASN A 51 -13.75 -9.50 18.06
CA ASN A 51 -14.88 -8.58 18.19
C ASN A 51 -14.83 -7.50 17.08
N ILE A 52 -14.81 -7.96 15.83
CA ILE A 52 -14.86 -7.14 14.61
C ILE A 52 -15.96 -7.66 13.69
N ASP A 53 -16.43 -6.81 12.78
CA ASP A 53 -17.32 -7.20 11.70
C ASP A 53 -16.49 -7.63 10.48
N PRO A 54 -16.57 -8.90 10.04
CA PRO A 54 -15.81 -9.37 8.90
C PRO A 54 -16.22 -8.75 7.56
N ALA A 55 -17.38 -8.12 7.49
CA ALA A 55 -17.80 -7.36 6.30
C ALA A 55 -17.10 -5.99 6.19
N HIS A 56 -16.43 -5.55 7.25
CA HIS A 56 -15.85 -4.22 7.37
C HIS A 56 -14.35 -4.28 7.65
N ILE A 57 -13.62 -5.01 6.82
CA ILE A 57 -12.16 -5.10 6.88
C ILE A 57 -11.56 -4.18 5.83
N SER A 58 -10.81 -3.19 6.30
CA SER A 58 -9.96 -2.34 5.46
C SER A 58 -8.51 -2.79 5.56
N VAL A 59 -7.82 -2.82 4.44
CA VAL A 59 -6.39 -3.16 4.40
C VAL A 59 -5.61 -1.92 3.98
N GLY A 60 -4.52 -1.64 4.66
CA GLY A 60 -3.70 -0.47 4.36
C GLY A 60 -2.21 -0.80 4.38
N GLY A 61 -1.45 0.05 3.70
CA GLY A 61 -0.01 -0.05 3.70
C GLY A 61 0.67 1.14 3.04
N ASP A 62 1.92 1.33 3.41
CA ASP A 62 2.79 2.34 2.84
C ASP A 62 3.91 1.71 2.01
N SER A 63 4.28 2.33 0.90
CA SER A 63 5.38 1.90 0.04
C SER A 63 5.24 0.43 -0.38
N SER A 64 6.17 -0.44 0.01
CA SER A 64 6.08 -1.90 -0.18
C SER A 64 4.86 -2.52 0.49
N GLY A 65 4.45 -2.04 1.67
CA GLY A 65 3.21 -2.45 2.33
C GLY A 65 1.98 -2.09 1.51
N GLY A 66 2.00 -0.97 0.79
CA GLY A 66 0.96 -0.60 -0.18
C GLY A 66 0.89 -1.56 -1.36
N ASN A 67 2.04 -2.03 -1.86
CA ASN A 67 2.10 -3.08 -2.88
C ASN A 67 1.46 -4.37 -2.36
N LEU A 68 1.86 -4.83 -1.18
CA LEU A 68 1.31 -6.04 -0.56
C LEU A 68 -0.19 -5.95 -0.30
N ALA A 69 -0.70 -4.77 0.09
CA ALA A 69 -2.13 -4.53 0.27
C ALA A 69 -2.90 -4.70 -1.04
N ILE A 70 -2.39 -4.14 -2.14
CA ILE A 70 -2.97 -4.29 -3.48
C ILE A 70 -2.93 -5.75 -3.93
N ALA A 71 -1.75 -6.38 -3.85
CA ALA A 71 -1.57 -7.78 -4.26
C ALA A 71 -2.46 -8.74 -3.44
N SER A 72 -2.64 -8.48 -2.14
CA SER A 72 -3.56 -9.24 -1.30
C SER A 72 -5.01 -9.10 -1.76
N ALA A 73 -5.44 -7.89 -2.12
CA ALA A 73 -6.81 -7.66 -2.62
C ALA A 73 -7.06 -8.34 -3.98
N LEU A 74 -6.01 -8.52 -4.78
CA LEU A 74 -6.08 -9.22 -6.08
C LEU A 74 -5.98 -10.74 -5.93
N SER A 75 -5.52 -11.25 -4.78
CA SER A 75 -5.41 -12.69 -4.52
C SER A 75 -6.78 -13.37 -4.50
N ASP A 76 -6.88 -14.52 -5.15
CA ASP A 76 -8.09 -15.34 -5.13
C ASP A 76 -8.51 -15.75 -3.72
N ARG A 77 -7.55 -15.85 -2.78
CA ARG A 77 -7.79 -16.18 -1.38
C ARG A 77 -8.54 -15.09 -0.62
N CYS A 78 -8.41 -13.82 -1.05
CA CYS A 78 -8.99 -12.66 -0.36
C CYS A 78 -10.22 -12.07 -1.07
N VAL A 79 -10.71 -12.70 -2.13
CA VAL A 79 -11.90 -12.22 -2.87
C VAL A 79 -13.09 -12.04 -1.94
N GLY A 80 -13.64 -10.82 -1.93
CA GLY A 80 -14.79 -10.46 -1.10
C GLY A 80 -14.52 -10.28 0.40
N MET A 81 -13.24 -10.37 0.84
CA MET A 81 -12.86 -10.19 2.25
C MET A 81 -12.48 -8.75 2.59
N ILE A 82 -12.15 -7.94 1.61
CA ILE A 82 -11.62 -6.58 1.80
C ILE A 82 -12.64 -5.56 1.30
N GLU A 83 -13.13 -4.72 2.21
CA GLU A 83 -14.08 -3.65 1.88
C GLU A 83 -13.40 -2.46 1.23
N SER A 84 -12.21 -2.09 1.70
CA SER A 84 -11.48 -0.93 1.18
C SER A 84 -9.97 -1.04 1.35
N LEU A 85 -9.23 -0.28 0.53
CA LEU A 85 -7.79 -0.09 0.67
C LEU A 85 -7.45 1.35 1.07
N VAL A 86 -6.42 1.48 1.92
CA VAL A 86 -5.79 2.77 2.25
C VAL A 86 -4.31 2.67 1.94
N LEU A 87 -3.89 3.32 0.89
CA LEU A 87 -2.56 3.20 0.31
C LEU A 87 -1.78 4.51 0.45
N PHE A 88 -0.55 4.43 0.94
CA PHE A 88 0.35 5.57 1.01
C PHE A 88 1.51 5.34 0.05
N TYR A 89 1.67 6.23 -0.92
CA TYR A 89 2.76 6.19 -1.91
C TYR A 89 3.17 4.75 -2.31
N PRO A 90 2.22 3.90 -2.75
CA PRO A 90 2.46 2.47 -2.94
C PRO A 90 3.45 2.21 -4.08
N VAL A 91 4.26 1.16 -3.94
CA VAL A 91 5.00 0.59 -5.06
C VAL A 91 4.02 -0.15 -5.96
N THR A 92 3.87 0.27 -7.20
CA THR A 92 3.01 -0.41 -8.18
C THR A 92 3.81 -1.08 -9.30
N LYS A 93 5.08 -0.71 -9.45
CA LYS A 93 6.06 -1.32 -10.37
C LYS A 93 7.35 -1.57 -9.64
N ALA A 94 7.81 -2.81 -9.60
CA ALA A 94 9.05 -3.22 -8.95
C ALA A 94 10.26 -3.18 -9.91
N PHE A 95 10.34 -2.12 -10.72
CA PHE A 95 11.42 -1.84 -11.66
C PHE A 95 11.52 -0.34 -11.94
N ALA A 96 12.66 0.09 -12.47
CA ALA A 96 12.86 1.47 -12.93
C ALA A 96 11.92 1.79 -14.09
N ASP A 97 10.88 2.61 -13.84
CA ASP A 97 9.83 2.89 -14.83
C ASP A 97 10.15 4.09 -15.76
N ASN A 98 11.30 4.74 -15.53
CA ASN A 98 11.76 5.91 -16.29
C ASN A 98 10.79 7.10 -16.34
N SER A 99 9.79 7.16 -15.45
CA SER A 99 8.83 8.26 -15.32
C SER A 99 9.52 9.60 -15.00
N LEU A 100 8.75 10.69 -15.08
CA LEU A 100 9.29 12.01 -14.72
C LEU A 100 9.62 12.10 -13.23
N SER A 101 8.78 11.52 -12.36
CA SER A 101 9.05 11.49 -10.92
C SER A 101 10.29 10.64 -10.60
N TRP A 102 10.46 9.49 -11.27
CA TRP A 102 11.65 8.66 -11.14
C TRP A 102 12.94 9.44 -11.44
N LYS A 103 12.95 10.20 -12.54
CA LYS A 103 14.11 11.02 -12.94
C LYS A 103 14.33 12.24 -12.05
N LYS A 104 13.24 12.89 -11.62
CA LYS A 104 13.31 14.16 -10.89
C LYS A 104 13.60 13.99 -9.41
N TYR A 105 13.06 12.94 -8.80
CA TYR A 105 13.11 12.70 -7.37
C TYR A 105 13.92 11.45 -6.99
N GLY A 106 14.64 10.87 -7.94
CA GLY A 106 15.45 9.67 -7.75
C GLY A 106 16.73 9.84 -6.94
N GLU A 107 17.00 11.06 -6.45
CA GLU A 107 18.16 11.35 -5.60
C GLU A 107 17.82 12.49 -4.63
N GLY A 108 18.09 12.29 -3.33
CA GLY A 108 18.00 13.33 -2.31
C GLY A 108 16.60 13.68 -1.80
N TYR A 109 15.57 12.86 -2.11
CA TYR A 109 14.19 13.08 -1.68
C TYR A 109 13.66 11.96 -0.74
N GLY A 110 14.55 11.25 -0.07
CA GLY A 110 14.21 10.25 0.95
C GLY A 110 14.16 8.81 0.45
N LEU A 111 13.82 8.57 -0.81
CA LEU A 111 13.94 7.28 -1.47
C LEU A 111 14.69 7.45 -2.79
N ASP A 112 15.95 7.05 -2.79
CA ASP A 112 16.79 7.15 -3.99
C ASP A 112 16.57 5.96 -4.95
N ALA A 113 16.73 6.21 -6.26
CA ALA A 113 16.49 5.24 -7.31
C ALA A 113 17.36 3.97 -7.16
N GLU A 114 18.63 4.15 -6.76
CA GLU A 114 19.56 3.04 -6.54
C GLU A 114 19.09 2.12 -5.39
N ILE A 115 18.61 2.71 -4.30
CA ILE A 115 18.11 1.98 -3.14
C ILE A 115 16.81 1.25 -3.53
N MET A 116 15.92 1.92 -4.28
CA MET A 116 14.69 1.31 -4.76
C MET A 116 14.96 0.10 -5.66
N ASP A 117 15.97 0.19 -6.53
CA ASP A 117 16.35 -0.91 -7.41
C ASP A 117 16.90 -2.12 -6.61
N VAL A 118 17.67 -1.86 -5.55
CA VAL A 118 18.13 -2.92 -4.62
C VAL A 118 16.94 -3.59 -3.92
N PHE A 119 15.98 -2.82 -3.42
CA PHE A 119 14.78 -3.37 -2.77
C PHE A 119 13.93 -4.18 -3.74
N ASN A 120 13.71 -3.69 -4.96
CA ASN A 120 12.95 -4.40 -5.98
C ASN A 120 13.56 -5.75 -6.31
N ARG A 121 14.90 -5.80 -6.53
CA ARG A 121 15.60 -7.06 -6.79
C ARG A 121 15.56 -8.01 -5.60
N ALA A 122 15.77 -7.50 -4.41
CA ALA A 122 15.70 -8.33 -3.20
C ALA A 122 14.31 -8.95 -3.02
N TYR A 123 13.25 -8.16 -3.24
CA TYR A 123 11.87 -8.63 -3.12
C TYR A 123 11.50 -9.64 -4.20
N ALA A 124 11.82 -9.36 -5.47
CA ALA A 124 11.51 -10.26 -6.59
C ALA A 124 12.24 -11.60 -6.48
N GLY A 125 13.48 -11.61 -5.96
CA GLY A 125 14.32 -12.81 -5.93
C GLY A 125 14.57 -13.34 -7.34
N ASP A 126 14.20 -14.59 -7.59
CA ASP A 126 14.33 -15.25 -8.89
C ASP A 126 13.11 -15.06 -9.82
N VAL A 127 12.09 -14.32 -9.37
CA VAL A 127 10.87 -14.08 -10.15
C VAL A 127 11.03 -12.82 -10.99
N ASP A 128 10.43 -12.83 -12.19
CA ASP A 128 10.42 -11.67 -13.08
C ASP A 128 9.79 -10.46 -12.37
N PRO A 129 10.48 -9.33 -12.24
CA PRO A 129 9.92 -8.12 -11.62
C PRO A 129 8.69 -7.56 -12.36
N TYR A 130 8.44 -7.97 -13.61
CA TYR A 130 7.23 -7.64 -14.37
C TYR A 130 6.03 -8.55 -14.03
N ASP A 131 6.21 -9.60 -13.23
CA ASP A 131 5.10 -10.43 -12.75
C ASP A 131 4.05 -9.54 -12.05
N GLU A 132 2.80 -9.66 -12.45
CA GLU A 132 1.70 -8.81 -11.98
C GLU A 132 1.42 -8.93 -10.48
N ARG A 133 1.88 -9.99 -9.83
CA ARG A 133 1.78 -10.18 -8.38
C ARG A 133 2.86 -9.39 -7.62
N ILE A 134 3.95 -9.02 -8.30
CA ILE A 134 5.03 -8.16 -7.80
C ILE A 134 4.79 -6.73 -8.26
N SER A 135 4.59 -6.53 -9.57
CA SER A 135 4.31 -5.24 -10.19
C SER A 135 2.82 -5.10 -10.49
N VAL A 136 2.03 -4.85 -9.46
CA VAL A 136 0.55 -4.79 -9.53
C VAL A 136 0.03 -3.74 -10.54
N GLY A 137 0.84 -2.75 -10.88
CA GLY A 137 0.57 -1.80 -11.95
C GLY A 137 0.57 -2.41 -13.35
N MET A 138 1.08 -3.63 -13.51
CA MET A 138 1.09 -4.38 -14.78
C MET A 138 -0.17 -5.21 -14.99
N CYS A 139 -0.99 -5.41 -13.96
CA CYS A 139 -2.26 -6.13 -14.08
C CYS A 139 -3.14 -5.56 -15.19
N ASP A 140 -3.86 -6.44 -15.88
CA ASP A 140 -4.83 -6.03 -16.88
C ASP A 140 -6.09 -5.39 -16.26
N SER A 141 -6.93 -4.78 -17.10
CA SER A 141 -8.13 -4.09 -16.64
C SER A 141 -9.11 -5.03 -15.93
N LYS A 142 -9.22 -6.28 -16.38
CA LYS A 142 -10.13 -7.28 -15.78
C LYS A 142 -9.69 -7.67 -14.38
N MET A 143 -8.39 -7.86 -14.16
CA MET A 143 -7.85 -8.12 -12.84
C MET A 143 -8.06 -6.91 -11.91
N LEU A 144 -7.84 -5.70 -12.42
CA LEU A 144 -8.02 -4.46 -11.66
C LEU A 144 -9.48 -4.16 -11.30
N GLU A 145 -10.46 -4.77 -11.96
CA GLU A 145 -11.88 -4.69 -11.54
C GLU A 145 -12.12 -5.26 -10.12
N ARG A 146 -11.22 -6.09 -9.63
CA ARG A 146 -11.28 -6.67 -8.27
C ARG A 146 -10.85 -5.70 -7.18
N ILE A 147 -10.19 -4.59 -7.53
CA ILE A 147 -9.76 -3.59 -6.55
C ILE A 147 -10.99 -2.98 -5.89
N PRO A 148 -11.11 -3.05 -4.56
CA PRO A 148 -12.21 -2.43 -3.83
C PRO A 148 -12.08 -0.89 -3.85
N ARG A 149 -13.03 -0.18 -3.24
CA ARG A 149 -12.88 1.26 -3.07
C ARG A 149 -11.57 1.57 -2.37
N THR A 150 -10.82 2.54 -2.85
CA THR A 150 -9.44 2.78 -2.44
C THR A 150 -9.17 4.26 -2.22
N LEU A 151 -8.53 4.59 -1.11
CA LEU A 151 -7.86 5.86 -0.90
C LEU A 151 -6.37 5.68 -1.20
N LEU A 152 -5.85 6.45 -2.15
CA LEU A 152 -4.42 6.50 -2.44
C LEU A 152 -3.89 7.91 -2.11
N VAL A 153 -3.03 7.98 -1.11
CA VAL A 153 -2.36 9.21 -0.69
C VAL A 153 -0.94 9.21 -1.25
N ALA A 154 -0.65 10.16 -2.11
CA ALA A 154 0.64 10.28 -2.77
C ALA A 154 1.49 11.40 -2.15
N ALA A 155 2.80 11.19 -2.12
CA ALA A 155 3.78 12.23 -1.87
C ALA A 155 4.17 12.85 -3.21
N GLY A 156 4.11 14.20 -3.31
CA GLY A 156 4.34 14.90 -4.58
C GLY A 156 5.83 14.97 -4.96
N ARG A 157 6.72 14.88 -3.97
CA ARG A 157 8.20 14.84 -4.17
C ARG A 157 8.74 13.45 -3.92
N ASP A 158 8.21 12.48 -4.64
CA ASP A 158 8.49 11.06 -4.45
C ASP A 158 8.75 10.39 -5.80
N ILE A 159 9.76 9.55 -5.85
CA ILE A 159 10.09 8.72 -7.01
C ILE A 159 8.89 7.88 -7.49
N LEU A 160 7.99 7.47 -6.59
CA LEU A 160 6.82 6.62 -6.85
C LEU A 160 5.55 7.41 -7.26
N CYS A 161 5.62 8.74 -7.32
CA CYS A 161 4.45 9.60 -7.55
C CYS A 161 3.74 9.28 -8.87
N ASP A 162 4.48 9.17 -9.97
CA ASP A 162 3.91 8.93 -11.31
C ASP A 162 3.36 7.51 -11.46
N GLN A 163 4.03 6.48 -10.93
CA GLN A 163 3.52 5.11 -10.99
C GLN A 163 2.21 4.95 -10.18
N GLY A 164 2.10 5.63 -9.03
CA GLY A 164 0.85 5.69 -8.26
C GLY A 164 -0.27 6.41 -9.01
N LYS A 165 0.06 7.48 -9.76
CA LYS A 165 -0.89 8.21 -10.62
C LYS A 165 -1.38 7.34 -11.78
N GLU A 166 -0.46 6.64 -12.43
CA GLU A 166 -0.79 5.71 -13.52
C GLU A 166 -1.70 4.58 -13.04
N PHE A 167 -1.37 3.98 -11.90
CA PHE A 167 -2.19 2.93 -11.28
C PHE A 167 -3.60 3.42 -10.97
N ALA A 168 -3.74 4.61 -10.36
CA ALA A 168 -5.04 5.20 -10.07
C ALA A 168 -5.86 5.44 -11.33
N ALA A 169 -5.23 5.90 -12.41
CA ALA A 169 -5.89 6.11 -13.69
C ALA A 169 -6.39 4.79 -14.31
N LYS A 170 -5.62 3.70 -14.20
CA LYS A 170 -6.02 2.37 -14.68
C LYS A 170 -7.22 1.80 -13.93
N VAL A 171 -7.25 1.94 -12.60
CA VAL A 171 -8.35 1.44 -11.76
C VAL A 171 -9.60 2.32 -11.90
N GLY A 172 -9.43 3.60 -12.15
CA GLY A 172 -10.52 4.54 -12.42
C GLY A 172 -11.28 5.00 -11.16
N SER A 173 -12.59 5.10 -11.26
CA SER A 173 -13.46 5.74 -10.25
C SER A 173 -13.45 5.10 -8.86
N ARG A 174 -12.91 3.88 -8.72
CA ARG A 174 -12.78 3.23 -7.40
C ARG A 174 -11.62 3.76 -6.56
N ILE A 175 -10.69 4.51 -7.16
CA ILE A 175 -9.58 5.15 -6.44
C ILE A 175 -9.82 6.64 -6.29
N MET A 176 -9.90 7.10 -5.04
CA MET A 176 -9.75 8.49 -4.68
C MET A 176 -8.25 8.77 -4.43
N ARG A 177 -7.59 9.47 -5.35
CA ARG A 177 -6.18 9.85 -5.21
C ARG A 177 -6.06 11.27 -4.67
N ILE A 178 -5.34 11.42 -3.56
CA ILE A 178 -4.98 12.72 -2.95
C ILE A 178 -3.46 12.84 -2.96
N GLU A 179 -2.96 14.01 -3.33
CA GLU A 179 -1.52 14.28 -3.38
C GLU A 179 -1.17 15.40 -2.40
N PHE A 180 -0.16 15.16 -1.60
CA PHE A 180 0.51 16.19 -0.79
C PHE A 180 1.72 16.70 -1.59
N PRO A 181 1.63 17.90 -2.24
CA PRO A 181 2.61 18.34 -3.25
C PRO A 181 4.03 18.48 -2.70
N ASP A 182 4.17 18.82 -1.42
CA ASP A 182 5.46 19.07 -0.78
C ASP A 182 5.95 17.88 0.08
N ALA A 183 5.15 16.81 0.19
CA ALA A 183 5.54 15.63 0.94
C ALA A 183 6.59 14.82 0.17
N VAL A 184 7.51 14.20 0.92
CA VAL A 184 8.49 13.22 0.42
C VAL A 184 8.09 11.80 0.83
N HIS A 185 8.76 10.82 0.26
CA HIS A 185 8.55 9.42 0.65
C HIS A 185 8.66 9.23 2.17
N LEU A 186 7.94 8.25 2.71
CA LEU A 186 7.90 7.90 4.16
C LEU A 186 7.32 8.99 5.10
N PHE A 187 6.63 10.00 4.62
CA PHE A 187 6.12 11.09 5.46
C PHE A 187 5.16 10.63 6.57
N ILE A 188 4.52 9.46 6.44
CA ILE A 188 3.69 8.90 7.53
C ILE A 188 4.50 8.08 8.54
N THR A 189 5.72 7.70 8.24
CA THR A 189 6.57 6.83 9.09
C THR A 189 7.66 7.59 9.81
N VAL A 190 8.26 8.59 9.16
CA VAL A 190 9.34 9.39 9.74
C VAL A 190 8.82 10.74 10.25
N PRO A 191 9.38 11.28 11.35
CA PRO A 191 9.04 12.61 11.84
C PRO A 191 9.44 13.71 10.86
N GLY A 192 8.82 14.90 11.01
CA GLY A 192 9.19 16.11 10.27
C GLY A 192 8.17 16.61 9.27
N GLN A 193 7.12 15.83 8.99
CA GLN A 193 6.00 16.24 8.13
C GLN A 193 4.66 16.05 8.85
N ASP A 194 4.57 16.60 10.09
CA ASP A 194 3.46 16.33 11.01
C ASP A 194 2.11 16.83 10.50
N LYS A 195 2.08 17.87 9.68
CA LYS A 195 0.85 18.33 9.03
C LYS A 195 0.32 17.29 8.06
N ALA A 196 1.16 16.83 7.11
CA ALA A 196 0.78 15.79 6.14
C ALA A 196 0.42 14.48 6.84
N PHE A 197 1.13 14.12 7.92
CA PHE A 197 0.80 12.97 8.76
C PHE A 197 -0.60 13.10 9.38
N GLY A 198 -0.90 14.22 10.07
CA GLY A 198 -2.19 14.42 10.72
C GLY A 198 -3.36 14.45 9.74
N GLU A 199 -3.19 15.12 8.61
CA GLU A 199 -4.19 15.14 7.53
C GLU A 199 -4.43 13.74 6.96
N SER A 200 -3.37 12.93 6.81
CA SER A 200 -3.48 11.54 6.34
C SER A 200 -4.24 10.64 7.30
N VAL A 201 -4.03 10.79 8.61
CA VAL A 201 -4.79 10.06 9.65
C VAL A 201 -6.28 10.42 9.55
N SER A 202 -6.61 11.70 9.43
CA SER A 202 -8.00 12.16 9.29
C SER A 202 -8.63 11.63 8.01
N LEU A 203 -7.97 11.77 6.87
CA LEU A 203 -8.43 11.26 5.57
C LEU A 203 -8.69 9.74 5.60
N ALA A 204 -7.76 8.96 6.16
CA ALA A 204 -7.90 7.51 6.25
C ALA A 204 -9.06 7.12 7.17
N THR A 205 -9.18 7.79 8.33
CA THR A 205 -10.27 7.54 9.28
C THR A 205 -11.62 7.86 8.63
N ASP A 206 -11.77 9.01 8.02
CA ASP A 206 -13.00 9.44 7.37
C ASP A 206 -13.35 8.52 6.19
N PHE A 207 -12.36 8.14 5.39
CA PHE A 207 -12.55 7.23 4.28
C PHE A 207 -13.04 5.85 4.73
N ILE A 208 -12.46 5.27 5.77
CA ILE A 208 -12.86 3.96 6.30
C ILE A 208 -14.27 4.01 6.90
N LEU A 209 -14.65 5.08 7.58
CA LEU A 209 -15.91 5.19 8.30
C LEU A 209 -17.08 5.68 7.43
N ASN A 210 -16.83 6.48 6.39
CA ASN A 210 -17.83 6.97 5.45
C ASN A 210 -17.92 6.01 4.25
N ARG A 211 -18.82 5.05 4.36
CA ARG A 211 -19.03 3.96 3.40
C ARG A 211 -19.91 4.38 2.23
#